data_f3b70138cf93480d958ef81a1f237383
#
_entry.id   f3b70138cf93480d958ef81a1f237383
#
_cell.length_a   1.000
_cell.length_b   1.000
_cell.length_c   1.000
_cell.angle_alpha   90.00
_cell.angle_beta   90.00
_cell.angle_gamma   90.00
#
_symmetry.space_group_name_H-M   'P 1'
#
loop_
_entity.id
_entity.type
_entity.pdbx_description
1 polymer ?
#
loop_
_entity_poly.entity_id
_entity_poly.type
_entity_poly.pdbx_seq_one_letter_code
_entity_poly.pdbx_strand_id
1 'polypeptide(L)'
;MQKLIDPFNRNITYLRVSVTDHCNYHCHYCRDEDHVINTTRNEIMSYEEIATVCRLFSELGVTKVRLTGGEPLLRKDILNLATKLGQIPMIDDIPISTNAHLLAPIANQLKAVGINRVNISIDSLDKKKFKQITRGGDLDKVIQGIDAAIAAGMTPIKLNMVVMRGINDDEIEAMVDFVIARNIDIRFIETMPIGAAGIDAVGHHYSESDILKRMHTHLPNRLLATHSKQTAGPAKNYSIKNSRSSVGIISAVSNNFCSNCNRVRLTAKGRLILCLGQENSISLRDAIRTNMSDNEIKSMIISAINNKPERHEFNTNINNINNVQMVEIGG
;
A
#
# COMPACT_ATOMS: atom_id res chain seq x y z
N MET A 1 -18.27 -21.91 -0.19
CA MET A 1 -17.35 -20.91 0.37
C MET A 1 -18.13 -19.65 0.69
N GLN A 2 -18.11 -19.19 1.92
CA GLN A 2 -18.80 -17.97 2.33
C GLN A 2 -18.02 -16.78 1.76
N LYS A 3 -18.69 -15.90 0.99
CA LYS A 3 -18.08 -14.68 0.48
C LYS A 3 -18.20 -13.58 1.53
N LEU A 4 -17.12 -12.84 1.75
CA LEU A 4 -17.08 -11.70 2.66
C LEU A 4 -17.60 -10.46 1.90
N ILE A 5 -18.91 -10.22 1.99
CA ILE A 5 -19.60 -9.15 1.26
C ILE A 5 -20.04 -8.08 2.26
N ASP A 6 -19.77 -6.82 1.96
CA ASP A 6 -20.19 -5.68 2.77
C ASP A 6 -21.61 -5.20 2.40
N PRO A 7 -22.23 -4.27 3.17
CA PRO A 7 -23.61 -3.80 2.91
C PRO A 7 -23.83 -3.16 1.54
N PHE A 8 -22.75 -2.82 0.83
CA PHE A 8 -22.78 -2.17 -0.49
C PHE A 8 -22.46 -3.15 -1.64
N ASN A 9 -22.60 -4.47 -1.38
CA ASN A 9 -22.33 -5.55 -2.34
C ASN A 9 -20.86 -5.62 -2.83
N ARG A 10 -19.89 -5.05 -2.08
CA ARG A 10 -18.48 -5.17 -2.41
C ARG A 10 -17.92 -6.46 -1.81
N ASN A 11 -17.36 -7.33 -2.64
CA ASN A 11 -16.73 -8.56 -2.19
C ASN A 11 -15.29 -8.25 -1.71
N ILE A 12 -15.03 -8.47 -0.42
CA ILE A 12 -13.73 -8.23 0.20
C ILE A 12 -12.82 -9.43 -0.07
N THR A 13 -11.88 -9.24 -0.97
CA THR A 13 -10.94 -10.29 -1.44
C THR A 13 -9.48 -9.96 -1.15
N TYR A 14 -9.21 -8.82 -0.51
CA TYR A 14 -7.87 -8.29 -0.34
C TYR A 14 -7.63 -7.79 1.08
N LEU A 15 -6.68 -8.42 1.77
CA LEU A 15 -6.19 -7.99 3.08
C LEU A 15 -4.80 -7.33 2.93
N ARG A 16 -4.65 -6.11 3.45
CA ARG A 16 -3.33 -5.49 3.65
C ARG A 16 -2.89 -5.74 5.09
N VAL A 17 -1.70 -6.26 5.28
CA VAL A 17 -1.15 -6.61 6.60
C VAL A 17 0.07 -5.75 6.87
N SER A 18 -0.05 -4.83 7.83
CA SER A 18 1.10 -4.13 8.39
C SER A 18 1.81 -5.10 9.34
N VAL A 19 3.06 -5.42 9.02
CA VAL A 19 3.86 -6.32 9.88
C VAL A 19 4.63 -5.57 10.95
N THR A 20 4.79 -4.26 10.80
CA THR A 20 5.44 -3.35 11.74
C THR A 20 5.01 -1.92 11.46
N ASP A 21 5.00 -1.08 12.46
CA ASP A 21 4.85 0.37 12.35
C ASP A 21 6.20 1.10 12.24
N HIS A 22 7.32 0.42 12.54
CA HIS A 22 8.66 0.99 12.36
C HIS A 22 9.01 1.17 10.88
N CYS A 23 9.63 2.32 10.57
CA CYS A 23 10.15 2.66 9.25
C CYS A 23 11.50 3.34 9.39
N ASN A 24 12.41 3.06 8.46
CA ASN A 24 13.70 3.73 8.37
C ASN A 24 13.63 5.07 7.61
N TYR A 25 12.45 5.46 7.11
CA TYR A 25 12.15 6.76 6.52
C TYR A 25 11.10 7.51 7.33
N HIS A 26 11.09 8.85 7.21
CA HIS A 26 10.17 9.75 7.89
C HIS A 26 9.47 10.69 6.89
N CYS A 27 8.91 10.11 5.81
CA CYS A 27 8.34 10.90 4.72
C CYS A 27 7.32 11.92 5.20
N HIS A 28 7.39 13.14 4.65
CA HIS A 28 6.60 14.31 5.04
C HIS A 28 5.08 14.04 5.09
N TYR A 29 4.55 13.29 4.14
CA TYR A 29 3.12 12.99 4.01
C TYR A 29 2.67 11.77 4.81
N CYS A 30 3.60 11.04 5.44
CA CYS A 30 3.31 9.75 6.08
C CYS A 30 3.32 9.83 7.60
N ARG A 31 4.19 10.66 8.17
CA ARG A 31 4.41 10.76 9.60
C ARG A 31 4.89 12.15 9.98
N ASP A 32 4.35 12.69 11.06
CA ASP A 32 4.81 13.94 11.66
C ASP A 32 6.26 13.82 12.12
N GLU A 33 6.97 14.95 12.14
CA GLU A 33 8.39 14.99 12.51
C GLU A 33 8.61 14.53 13.95
N ASP A 34 7.74 14.97 14.85
CA ASP A 34 7.81 14.66 16.29
C ASP A 34 7.17 13.33 16.68
N HIS A 35 6.56 12.62 15.72
CA HIS A 35 5.89 11.37 16.02
C HIS A 35 6.89 10.24 16.31
N VAL A 36 6.96 9.82 17.56
CA VAL A 36 7.84 8.74 18.00
C VAL A 36 7.05 7.42 18.07
N ILE A 37 7.55 6.41 17.37
CA ILE A 37 6.99 5.06 17.42
C ILE A 37 7.62 4.33 18.61
N ASN A 38 6.86 4.19 19.68
CA ASN A 38 7.26 3.50 20.91
C ASN A 38 6.70 2.07 21.00
N THR A 39 6.23 1.51 19.90
CA THR A 39 5.60 0.18 19.89
C THR A 39 6.61 -0.91 20.23
N THR A 40 6.34 -1.66 21.28
CA THR A 40 7.16 -2.77 21.72
C THR A 40 6.85 -4.04 20.92
N ARG A 41 7.77 -5.03 20.99
CA ARG A 41 7.58 -6.33 20.33
C ARG A 41 6.31 -7.06 20.80
N ASN A 42 5.93 -6.91 22.06
CA ASN A 42 4.75 -7.58 22.64
C ASN A 42 3.42 -6.93 22.21
N GLU A 43 3.46 -5.69 21.75
CA GLU A 43 2.28 -4.97 21.26
C GLU A 43 1.93 -5.29 19.83
N ILE A 44 2.91 -5.75 19.03
CA ILE A 44 2.67 -6.19 17.65
C ILE A 44 2.29 -7.68 17.61
N MET A 45 1.61 -8.07 16.54
CA MET A 45 1.27 -9.47 16.28
C MET A 45 2.53 -10.30 15.98
N SER A 46 2.57 -11.53 16.47
CA SER A 46 3.56 -12.53 16.04
C SER A 46 3.29 -12.98 14.59
N TYR A 47 4.22 -13.67 13.96
CA TYR A 47 4.01 -14.21 12.61
C TYR A 47 2.95 -15.33 12.61
N GLU A 48 2.84 -16.07 13.70
CA GLU A 48 1.82 -17.10 13.92
C GLU A 48 0.44 -16.46 14.03
N GLU A 49 0.30 -15.39 14.82
CA GLU A 49 -0.96 -14.64 14.94
C GLU A 49 -1.39 -14.05 13.57
N ILE A 50 -0.43 -13.46 12.82
CA ILE A 50 -0.70 -12.93 11.46
C ILE A 50 -1.14 -14.06 10.53
N ALA A 51 -0.44 -15.20 10.52
CA ALA A 51 -0.80 -16.34 9.67
C ALA A 51 -2.19 -16.90 10.02
N THR A 52 -2.52 -16.96 11.31
CA THR A 52 -3.87 -17.34 11.77
C THR A 52 -4.95 -16.41 11.22
N VAL A 53 -4.76 -15.09 11.34
CA VAL A 53 -5.71 -14.12 10.79
C VAL A 53 -5.83 -14.28 9.27
N CYS A 54 -4.70 -14.41 8.56
CA CYS A 54 -4.73 -14.59 7.10
C CYS A 54 -5.45 -15.88 6.68
N ARG A 55 -5.29 -16.97 7.43
CA ARG A 55 -6.01 -18.23 7.20
C ARG A 55 -7.52 -18.03 7.38
N LEU A 56 -7.95 -17.39 8.47
CA LEU A 56 -9.37 -17.12 8.73
C LEU A 56 -9.98 -16.23 7.64
N PHE A 57 -9.25 -15.21 7.17
CA PHE A 57 -9.70 -14.40 6.03
C PHE A 57 -9.75 -15.20 4.72
N SER A 58 -8.82 -16.14 4.50
CA SER A 58 -8.86 -16.99 3.30
C SER A 58 -10.09 -17.91 3.27
N GLU A 59 -10.46 -18.47 4.42
CA GLU A 59 -11.69 -19.27 4.58
C GLU A 59 -12.97 -18.44 4.31
N LEU A 60 -12.89 -17.12 4.49
CA LEU A 60 -13.95 -16.16 4.16
C LEU A 60 -13.85 -15.58 2.74
N GLY A 61 -12.96 -16.09 1.90
CA GLY A 61 -12.86 -15.74 0.48
C GLY A 61 -11.83 -14.66 0.13
N VAL A 62 -10.94 -14.29 1.05
CA VAL A 62 -9.78 -13.43 0.73
C VAL A 62 -8.70 -14.28 0.04
N THR A 63 -8.29 -13.86 -1.16
CA THR A 63 -7.28 -14.57 -1.96
C THR A 63 -5.96 -13.80 -2.05
N LYS A 64 -5.96 -12.54 -1.64
CA LYS A 64 -4.79 -11.67 -1.73
C LYS A 64 -4.40 -11.10 -0.37
N VAL A 65 -3.14 -11.29 -0.01
CA VAL A 65 -2.54 -10.73 1.20
C VAL A 65 -1.32 -9.89 0.84
N ARG A 66 -1.38 -8.57 1.07
CA ARG A 66 -0.22 -7.70 0.84
C ARG A 66 0.51 -7.44 2.13
N LEU A 67 1.79 -7.76 2.15
CA LEU A 67 2.69 -7.35 3.22
C LEU A 67 3.06 -5.88 3.08
N THR A 68 2.93 -5.15 4.17
CA THR A 68 3.23 -3.72 4.29
C THR A 68 3.65 -3.43 5.73
N GLY A 69 3.73 -2.17 6.11
CA GLY A 69 4.08 -1.75 7.47
C GLY A 69 4.36 -0.26 7.49
N GLY A 70 5.22 0.16 8.37
CA GLY A 70 6.13 1.24 8.10
C GLY A 70 7.05 0.77 6.97
N GLU A 71 8.12 0.05 7.29
CA GLU A 71 8.91 -0.68 6.28
C GLU A 71 8.94 -2.18 6.62
N PRO A 72 8.29 -3.06 5.85
CA PRO A 72 8.19 -4.47 6.20
C PRO A 72 9.53 -5.21 6.22
N LEU A 73 10.51 -4.74 5.45
CA LEU A 73 11.85 -5.35 5.39
C LEU A 73 12.72 -5.05 6.62
N LEU A 74 12.29 -4.15 7.51
CA LEU A 74 12.90 -3.96 8.83
C LEU A 74 12.53 -5.09 9.80
N ARG A 75 11.40 -5.75 9.58
CA ARG A 75 10.99 -6.81 10.48
C ARG A 75 11.83 -8.05 10.23
N LYS A 76 12.56 -8.46 11.27
CA LYS A 76 13.46 -9.63 11.23
C LYS A 76 12.68 -10.88 10.77
N ASP A 77 13.32 -11.72 9.99
CA ASP A 77 12.80 -13.02 9.54
C ASP A 77 11.49 -12.93 8.71
N ILE A 78 11.26 -11.84 7.97
CA ILE A 78 10.05 -11.62 7.15
C ILE A 78 9.81 -12.77 6.13
N LEU A 79 10.87 -13.45 5.70
CA LEU A 79 10.79 -14.61 4.81
C LEU A 79 9.99 -15.76 5.44
N ASN A 80 10.10 -15.96 6.77
CA ASN A 80 9.32 -16.98 7.48
C ASN A 80 7.82 -16.70 7.41
N LEU A 81 7.42 -15.43 7.55
CA LEU A 81 6.01 -15.06 7.36
C LEU A 81 5.56 -15.32 5.92
N ALA A 82 6.36 -14.90 4.93
CA ALA A 82 6.01 -15.12 3.53
C ALA A 82 5.83 -16.62 3.22
N THR A 83 6.71 -17.48 3.73
CA THR A 83 6.59 -18.93 3.60
C THR A 83 5.31 -19.47 4.25
N LYS A 84 5.00 -19.04 5.49
CA LYS A 84 3.75 -19.43 6.18
C LYS A 84 2.51 -19.03 5.39
N LEU A 85 2.48 -17.82 4.83
CA LEU A 85 1.36 -17.32 4.04
C LEU A 85 1.22 -18.09 2.72
N GLY A 86 2.32 -18.45 2.07
CA GLY A 86 2.32 -19.27 0.85
C GLY A 86 1.78 -20.69 1.04
N GLN A 87 1.72 -21.17 2.28
CA GLN A 87 1.15 -22.49 2.63
C GLN A 87 -0.37 -22.43 2.89
N ILE A 88 -0.97 -21.22 2.96
CA ILE A 88 -2.41 -21.08 3.20
C ILE A 88 -3.16 -21.34 1.90
N PRO A 89 -4.00 -22.38 1.84
CA PRO A 89 -4.84 -22.61 0.66
C PRO A 89 -5.68 -21.36 0.36
N MET A 90 -5.91 -21.06 -0.92
CA MET A 90 -6.68 -19.90 -1.41
C MET A 90 -5.96 -18.54 -1.38
N ILE A 91 -4.81 -18.40 -0.74
CA ILE A 91 -3.98 -17.20 -0.92
C ILE A 91 -3.07 -17.43 -2.11
N ASP A 92 -3.43 -16.81 -3.24
CA ASP A 92 -2.75 -16.97 -4.53
C ASP A 92 -1.82 -15.80 -4.87
N ASP A 93 -1.91 -14.68 -4.11
CA ASP A 93 -1.17 -13.46 -4.40
C ASP A 93 -0.66 -12.78 -3.12
N ILE A 94 0.67 -12.82 -2.91
CA ILE A 94 1.35 -12.23 -1.75
C ILE A 94 2.33 -11.14 -2.22
N PRO A 95 1.84 -9.95 -2.62
CA PRO A 95 2.72 -8.83 -2.95
C PRO A 95 3.26 -8.13 -1.69
N ILE A 96 4.42 -7.47 -1.83
CA ILE A 96 4.98 -6.61 -0.80
C ILE A 96 4.98 -5.14 -1.23
N SER A 97 4.78 -4.22 -0.27
CA SER A 97 5.03 -2.78 -0.46
C SER A 97 6.21 -2.38 0.41
N THR A 98 7.22 -1.74 -0.18
CA THR A 98 8.47 -1.40 0.49
C THR A 98 9.04 -0.08 -0.05
N ASN A 99 9.86 0.61 0.73
CA ASN A 99 10.69 1.71 0.26
C ASN A 99 11.97 1.24 -0.47
N ALA A 100 12.15 -0.07 -0.60
CA ALA A 100 13.24 -0.76 -1.27
C ALA A 100 14.66 -0.51 -0.75
N HIS A 101 14.85 0.27 0.32
CA HIS A 101 16.18 0.53 0.90
C HIS A 101 16.93 -0.76 1.29
N LEU A 102 16.18 -1.77 1.75
CA LEU A 102 16.70 -3.06 2.18
C LEU A 102 16.42 -4.20 1.18
N LEU A 103 15.89 -3.89 -0.01
CA LEU A 103 15.40 -4.91 -0.93
C LEU A 103 16.52 -5.65 -1.66
N ALA A 104 17.58 -4.94 -2.07
CA ALA A 104 18.64 -5.51 -2.92
C ALA A 104 19.23 -6.83 -2.39
N PRO A 105 19.63 -6.96 -1.11
CA PRO A 105 20.26 -8.19 -0.62
C PRO A 105 19.30 -9.38 -0.49
N ILE A 106 17.98 -9.16 -0.50
CA ILE A 106 16.99 -10.22 -0.23
C ILE A 106 15.98 -10.44 -1.36
N ALA A 107 16.09 -9.73 -2.49
CA ALA A 107 15.13 -9.82 -3.60
C ALA A 107 14.96 -11.26 -4.12
N ASN A 108 16.06 -11.98 -4.33
CA ASN A 108 16.00 -13.38 -4.76
C ASN A 108 15.35 -14.31 -3.73
N GLN A 109 15.61 -14.08 -2.45
CA GLN A 109 15.02 -14.87 -1.36
C GLN A 109 13.50 -14.61 -1.25
N LEU A 110 13.08 -13.36 -1.37
CA LEU A 110 11.67 -12.99 -1.42
C LEU A 110 10.95 -13.66 -2.59
N LYS A 111 11.58 -13.66 -3.78
CA LYS A 111 11.05 -14.35 -4.96
C LYS A 111 10.93 -15.86 -4.73
N ALA A 112 11.94 -16.48 -4.13
CA ALA A 112 11.96 -17.92 -3.85
C ALA A 112 10.85 -18.38 -2.88
N VAL A 113 10.45 -17.51 -1.93
CA VAL A 113 9.36 -17.81 -0.98
C VAL A 113 7.97 -17.36 -1.51
N GLY A 114 7.84 -17.03 -2.79
CA GLY A 114 6.56 -16.75 -3.43
C GLY A 114 6.14 -15.27 -3.49
N ILE A 115 6.96 -14.34 -3.05
CA ILE A 115 6.71 -12.90 -3.23
C ILE A 115 7.08 -12.51 -4.66
N ASN A 116 6.11 -12.63 -5.56
CA ASN A 116 6.34 -12.43 -6.99
C ASN A 116 6.24 -10.98 -7.44
N ARG A 117 5.59 -10.11 -6.66
CA ARG A 117 5.25 -8.74 -7.03
C ARG A 117 5.64 -7.75 -5.95
N VAL A 118 6.16 -6.61 -6.38
CA VAL A 118 6.56 -5.55 -5.45
C VAL A 118 6.01 -4.19 -5.87
N ASN A 119 5.53 -3.42 -4.87
CA ASN A 119 5.30 -2.00 -5.02
C ASN A 119 6.42 -1.28 -4.28
N ILE A 120 7.11 -0.38 -4.97
CA ILE A 120 8.24 0.37 -4.43
C ILE A 120 7.86 1.83 -4.34
N SER A 121 7.97 2.42 -3.15
CA SER A 121 7.76 3.85 -2.95
C SER A 121 9.01 4.63 -3.37
N ILE A 122 8.84 5.58 -4.30
CA ILE A 122 9.89 6.48 -4.76
C ILE A 122 9.25 7.79 -5.22
N ASP A 123 9.60 8.88 -4.54
CA ASP A 123 8.93 10.17 -4.74
C ASP A 123 9.77 11.17 -5.53
N SER A 124 11.02 10.84 -5.87
CA SER A 124 11.92 11.67 -6.67
C SER A 124 13.08 10.84 -7.24
N LEU A 125 13.60 11.26 -8.40
CA LEU A 125 14.85 10.77 -9.00
C LEU A 125 16.03 11.73 -8.70
N ASP A 126 15.79 12.89 -8.12
CA ASP A 126 16.83 13.79 -7.60
C ASP A 126 17.19 13.38 -6.16
N LYS A 127 18.48 13.11 -5.90
CA LYS A 127 18.98 12.65 -4.60
C LYS A 127 18.70 13.62 -3.45
N LYS A 128 18.81 14.92 -3.71
CA LYS A 128 18.59 15.94 -2.68
C LYS A 128 17.11 16.03 -2.34
N LYS A 129 16.26 16.11 -3.36
CA LYS A 129 14.80 16.16 -3.21
C LYS A 129 14.27 14.89 -2.55
N PHE A 130 14.75 13.71 -2.99
CA PHE A 130 14.40 12.43 -2.36
C PHE A 130 14.75 12.39 -0.87
N LYS A 131 15.98 12.83 -0.52
CA LYS A 131 16.43 12.90 0.87
C LYS A 131 15.60 13.87 1.71
N GLN A 132 15.18 15.00 1.13
CA GLN A 132 14.28 15.96 1.79
C GLN A 132 12.90 15.37 2.03
N ILE A 133 12.25 14.83 0.99
CA ILE A 133 10.89 14.24 1.08
C ILE A 133 10.86 13.10 2.11
N THR A 134 11.86 12.23 2.09
CA THR A 134 11.94 11.04 2.95
C THR A 134 12.59 11.30 4.31
N ARG A 135 13.06 12.54 4.55
CA ARG A 135 13.81 12.94 5.76
C ARG A 135 14.95 11.97 6.08
N GLY A 136 15.82 11.74 5.08
CA GLY A 136 17.05 10.97 5.25
C GLY A 136 17.20 9.71 4.42
N GLY A 137 16.27 9.43 3.50
CA GLY A 137 16.37 8.30 2.58
C GLY A 137 17.57 8.37 1.63
N ASP A 138 18.00 7.22 1.16
CA ASP A 138 19.11 7.03 0.22
C ASP A 138 18.57 6.51 -1.11
N LEU A 139 18.54 7.38 -2.13
CA LEU A 139 18.02 7.05 -3.46
C LEU A 139 18.82 5.93 -4.15
N ASP A 140 20.14 5.92 -3.96
CA ASP A 140 21.00 4.91 -4.61
C ASP A 140 20.64 3.50 -4.13
N LYS A 141 20.31 3.33 -2.83
CA LYS A 141 19.82 2.05 -2.30
C LYS A 141 18.45 1.67 -2.85
N VAL A 142 17.57 2.64 -3.06
CA VAL A 142 16.25 2.39 -3.68
C VAL A 142 16.43 1.92 -5.11
N ILE A 143 17.27 2.59 -5.91
CA ILE A 143 17.57 2.19 -7.30
C ILE A 143 18.18 0.79 -7.34
N GLN A 144 19.17 0.49 -6.48
CA GLN A 144 19.73 -0.87 -6.34
C GLN A 144 18.64 -1.90 -6.00
N GLY A 145 17.69 -1.56 -5.14
CA GLY A 145 16.54 -2.41 -4.81
C GLY A 145 15.62 -2.66 -6.01
N ILE A 146 15.35 -1.63 -6.81
CA ILE A 146 14.57 -1.76 -8.06
C ILE A 146 15.29 -2.70 -9.03
N ASP A 147 16.58 -2.46 -9.29
CA ASP A 147 17.36 -3.24 -10.24
C ASP A 147 17.50 -4.71 -9.77
N ALA A 148 17.65 -4.94 -8.45
CA ALA A 148 17.66 -6.29 -7.87
C ALA A 148 16.30 -7.00 -8.00
N ALA A 149 15.18 -6.30 -7.83
CA ALA A 149 13.86 -6.87 -8.05
C ALA A 149 13.63 -7.28 -9.52
N ILE A 150 14.12 -6.46 -10.47
CA ILE A 150 14.10 -6.78 -11.91
C ILE A 150 14.96 -8.03 -12.19
N ALA A 151 16.19 -8.06 -11.67
CA ALA A 151 17.12 -9.18 -11.85
C ALA A 151 16.59 -10.48 -11.23
N ALA A 152 15.87 -10.41 -10.10
CA ALA A 152 15.19 -11.55 -9.47
C ALA A 152 13.94 -12.02 -10.24
N GLY A 153 13.55 -11.36 -11.33
CA GLY A 153 12.36 -11.70 -12.11
C GLY A 153 11.04 -11.47 -11.36
N MET A 154 11.02 -10.53 -10.43
CA MET A 154 9.75 -10.11 -9.80
C MET A 154 8.90 -9.37 -10.82
N THR A 155 7.60 -9.72 -10.93
CA THR A 155 6.70 -9.07 -11.90
C THR A 155 5.23 -9.16 -11.45
N PRO A 156 4.43 -8.09 -11.60
CA PRO A 156 4.85 -6.75 -11.99
C PRO A 156 5.56 -5.99 -10.85
N ILE A 157 6.55 -5.18 -11.21
CA ILE A 157 7.15 -4.17 -10.34
C ILE A 157 6.40 -2.86 -10.58
N LYS A 158 5.91 -2.23 -9.51
CA LYS A 158 5.17 -0.96 -9.61
C LYS A 158 5.81 0.08 -8.71
N LEU A 159 6.29 1.16 -9.30
CA LEU A 159 6.70 2.33 -8.54
C LEU A 159 5.46 3.09 -8.07
N ASN A 160 5.49 3.62 -6.87
CA ASN A 160 4.46 4.49 -6.32
C ASN A 160 5.12 5.84 -5.99
N MET A 161 4.58 6.92 -6.56
CA MET A 161 5.00 8.29 -6.30
C MET A 161 3.82 9.07 -5.77
N VAL A 162 3.95 9.62 -4.57
CA VAL A 162 3.01 10.63 -4.06
C VAL A 162 3.37 11.95 -4.70
N VAL A 163 2.47 12.50 -5.53
CA VAL A 163 2.73 13.75 -6.25
C VAL A 163 2.32 14.93 -5.40
N MET A 164 3.26 15.84 -5.17
CA MET A 164 3.11 17.02 -4.32
C MET A 164 3.45 18.29 -5.12
N ARG A 165 2.48 19.19 -5.24
CA ARG A 165 2.60 20.46 -5.97
C ARG A 165 3.74 21.30 -5.41
N GLY A 166 4.63 21.76 -6.30
CA GLY A 166 5.78 22.61 -5.95
C GLY A 166 6.91 21.87 -5.22
N ILE A 167 6.81 20.54 -5.07
CA ILE A 167 7.85 19.72 -4.42
C ILE A 167 8.47 18.75 -5.44
N ASN A 168 7.65 17.86 -6.03
CA ASN A 168 8.12 16.83 -6.97
C ASN A 168 7.24 16.67 -8.22
N ASP A 169 6.23 17.51 -8.40
CA ASP A 169 5.37 17.49 -9.57
C ASP A 169 6.12 17.74 -10.88
N ASP A 170 7.27 18.41 -10.82
CA ASP A 170 8.19 18.62 -11.95
C ASP A 170 8.88 17.34 -12.45
N GLU A 171 8.81 16.23 -11.72
CA GLU A 171 9.47 14.97 -12.06
C GLU A 171 8.52 13.90 -12.69
N ILE A 172 7.26 14.23 -12.93
CA ILE A 172 6.28 13.28 -13.49
C ILE A 172 6.79 12.67 -14.81
N GLU A 173 7.30 13.49 -15.73
CA GLU A 173 7.80 13.04 -17.02
C GLU A 173 9.05 12.17 -16.88
N ALA A 174 10.01 12.61 -16.06
CA ALA A 174 11.23 11.86 -15.81
C ALA A 174 10.95 10.48 -15.19
N MET A 175 9.98 10.40 -14.29
CA MET A 175 9.52 9.14 -13.70
C MET A 175 8.88 8.21 -14.75
N VAL A 176 8.11 8.75 -15.70
CA VAL A 176 7.54 7.97 -16.80
C VAL A 176 8.65 7.42 -17.69
N ASP A 177 9.63 8.24 -18.06
CA ASP A 177 10.76 7.79 -18.88
C ASP A 177 11.62 6.75 -18.16
N PHE A 178 11.81 6.92 -16.85
CA PHE A 178 12.53 5.97 -15.99
C PHE A 178 11.90 4.57 -16.01
N VAL A 179 10.56 4.48 -15.91
CA VAL A 179 9.87 3.18 -15.91
C VAL A 179 9.79 2.57 -17.30
N ILE A 180 9.65 3.39 -18.36
CA ILE A 180 9.68 2.91 -19.74
C ILE A 180 11.04 2.25 -20.04
N ALA A 181 12.15 2.89 -19.67
CA ALA A 181 13.49 2.37 -19.87
C ALA A 181 13.75 1.02 -19.17
N ARG A 182 13.01 0.74 -18.08
CA ARG A 182 13.14 -0.49 -17.28
C ARG A 182 12.04 -1.54 -17.51
N ASN A 183 11.04 -1.24 -18.34
CA ASN A 183 9.86 -2.08 -18.55
C ASN A 183 9.10 -2.44 -17.25
N ILE A 184 8.94 -1.45 -16.36
CA ILE A 184 8.19 -1.56 -15.11
C ILE A 184 7.04 -0.54 -15.11
N ASP A 185 6.13 -0.62 -14.13
CA ASP A 185 4.96 0.26 -14.05
C ASP A 185 5.18 1.41 -13.05
N ILE A 186 4.45 2.52 -13.22
CA ILE A 186 4.36 3.59 -12.24
C ILE A 186 2.92 3.86 -11.82
N ARG A 187 2.75 4.32 -10.57
CA ARG A 187 1.51 4.84 -10.03
C ARG A 187 1.75 6.21 -9.39
N PHE A 188 1.07 7.20 -9.92
CA PHE A 188 0.96 8.50 -9.29
C PHE A 188 -0.19 8.49 -8.30
N ILE A 189 0.04 9.02 -7.11
CA ILE A 189 -0.89 8.97 -5.98
C ILE A 189 -1.13 10.40 -5.50
N GLU A 190 -2.38 10.81 -5.41
CA GLU A 190 -2.75 12.07 -4.77
C GLU A 190 -2.44 12.05 -3.26
N THR A 191 -2.04 13.18 -2.71
CA THR A 191 -1.93 13.38 -1.26
C THR A 191 -3.28 13.14 -0.58
N MET A 192 -3.25 12.54 0.60
CA MET A 192 -4.45 12.20 1.37
C MET A 192 -4.41 12.86 2.76
N PRO A 193 -5.51 13.43 3.26
CA PRO A 193 -5.58 14.07 4.58
C PRO A 193 -5.65 13.01 5.70
N ILE A 194 -4.52 12.34 5.98
CA ILE A 194 -4.42 11.31 7.01
C ILE A 194 -3.36 11.70 8.02
N GLY A 195 -3.76 11.83 9.27
CA GLY A 195 -2.90 12.35 10.34
C GLY A 195 -2.51 13.81 10.12
N ALA A 196 -1.74 14.38 11.03
CA ALA A 196 -1.28 15.77 10.93
C ALA A 196 -0.36 15.97 9.72
N ALA A 197 0.51 14.99 9.39
CA ALA A 197 1.32 14.99 8.16
C ALA A 197 0.48 15.07 6.88
N GLY A 198 -0.71 14.46 6.87
CA GLY A 198 -1.65 14.54 5.76
C GLY A 198 -2.29 15.92 5.59
N ILE A 199 -2.44 16.69 6.68
CA ILE A 199 -2.96 18.06 6.63
C ILE A 199 -2.03 18.96 5.82
N ASP A 200 -0.76 18.93 6.18
CA ASP A 200 0.27 19.69 5.47
C ASP A 200 0.34 19.28 3.99
N ALA A 201 0.23 17.97 3.73
CA ALA A 201 0.20 17.42 2.39
C ALA A 201 -0.99 17.89 1.53
N VAL A 202 -2.14 18.24 2.12
CA VAL A 202 -3.31 18.79 1.38
C VAL A 202 -2.98 20.11 0.71
N GLY A 203 -2.15 20.96 1.33
CA GLY A 203 -1.65 22.20 0.73
C GLY A 203 -0.87 21.97 -0.56
N HIS A 204 -0.33 20.78 -0.76
CA HIS A 204 0.44 20.37 -1.93
C HIS A 204 -0.35 19.43 -2.87
N HIS A 205 -1.68 19.43 -2.79
CA HIS A 205 -2.51 18.56 -3.61
C HIS A 205 -2.26 18.77 -5.11
N TYR A 206 -2.04 17.66 -5.84
CA TYR A 206 -1.88 17.64 -7.28
C TYR A 206 -2.89 16.64 -7.88
N SER A 207 -3.85 17.16 -8.63
CA SER A 207 -5.03 16.40 -9.06
C SER A 207 -4.75 15.39 -10.17
N GLU A 208 -5.62 14.36 -10.29
CA GLU A 208 -5.61 13.44 -11.43
C GLU A 208 -5.61 14.16 -12.77
N SER A 209 -6.41 15.26 -12.91
CA SER A 209 -6.49 16.03 -14.13
C SER A 209 -5.17 16.74 -14.46
N ASP A 210 -4.46 17.26 -13.46
CA ASP A 210 -3.15 17.88 -13.65
C ASP A 210 -2.10 16.84 -14.09
N ILE A 211 -2.09 15.67 -13.45
CA ILE A 211 -1.21 14.55 -13.84
C ILE A 211 -1.48 14.14 -15.30
N LEU A 212 -2.75 13.92 -15.65
CA LEU A 212 -3.12 13.51 -17.01
C LEU A 212 -2.75 14.57 -18.07
N LYS A 213 -2.94 15.85 -17.77
CA LYS A 213 -2.56 16.95 -18.67
C LYS A 213 -1.06 16.90 -18.99
N ARG A 214 -0.20 16.75 -17.96
CA ARG A 214 1.25 16.64 -18.17
C ARG A 214 1.61 15.40 -18.98
N MET A 215 1.02 14.25 -18.63
CA MET A 215 1.28 13.00 -19.32
C MET A 215 0.83 13.03 -20.79
N HIS A 216 -0.30 13.65 -21.12
CA HIS A 216 -0.74 13.81 -22.52
C HIS A 216 0.19 14.74 -23.30
N THR A 217 0.77 15.74 -22.64
CA THR A 217 1.78 16.62 -23.28
C THR A 217 3.08 15.87 -23.52
N HIS A 218 3.55 15.05 -22.56
CA HIS A 218 4.80 14.29 -22.66
C HIS A 218 4.69 13.09 -23.61
N LEU A 219 3.55 12.41 -23.62
CA LEU A 219 3.27 11.21 -24.40
C LEU A 219 2.10 11.45 -25.40
N PRO A 220 2.24 12.35 -26.39
CA PRO A 220 1.14 12.70 -27.28
C PRO A 220 0.65 11.46 -28.05
N ASN A 221 -0.66 11.18 -27.95
CA ASN A 221 -1.33 10.04 -28.60
C ASN A 221 -0.78 8.64 -28.23
N ARG A 222 -0.03 8.53 -27.13
CA ARG A 222 0.54 7.26 -26.66
C ARG A 222 -0.13 6.71 -25.40
N LEU A 223 -0.89 7.52 -24.68
CA LEU A 223 -1.56 7.12 -23.45
C LEU A 223 -2.97 6.60 -23.75
N LEU A 224 -3.24 5.33 -23.48
CA LEU A 224 -4.50 4.67 -23.75
C LEU A 224 -5.13 4.19 -22.44
N ALA A 225 -6.34 4.68 -22.13
CA ALA A 225 -7.08 4.21 -20.95
C ALA A 225 -7.36 2.71 -21.07
N THR A 226 -7.03 1.96 -20.01
CA THR A 226 -7.29 0.52 -19.98
C THR A 226 -8.49 0.22 -19.07
N HIS A 227 -9.57 -0.27 -19.65
CA HIS A 227 -10.76 -0.73 -18.93
C HIS A 227 -10.62 -2.19 -18.47
N SER A 228 -9.49 -2.54 -17.88
CA SER A 228 -9.30 -3.91 -17.40
C SER A 228 -10.15 -4.14 -16.14
N LYS A 229 -11.19 -4.97 -16.25
CA LYS A 229 -11.97 -5.49 -15.12
C LYS A 229 -11.13 -6.34 -14.14
N GLN A 230 -9.88 -6.66 -14.50
CA GLN A 230 -9.04 -7.62 -13.78
C GLN A 230 -8.08 -7.01 -12.77
N THR A 231 -7.87 -5.70 -12.73
CA THR A 231 -7.01 -5.10 -11.71
C THR A 231 -7.84 -4.65 -10.51
N ALA A 232 -8.02 -5.54 -9.54
CA ALA A 232 -8.60 -5.24 -8.23
C ALA A 232 -7.71 -4.25 -7.45
N GLY A 233 -7.69 -2.99 -7.85
CA GLY A 233 -6.87 -1.93 -7.24
C GLY A 233 -7.52 -0.56 -7.41
N PRO A 234 -7.08 0.45 -6.64
CA PRO A 234 -7.65 1.79 -6.65
C PRO A 234 -7.20 2.62 -7.86
N ALA A 235 -6.24 2.14 -8.64
CA ALA A 235 -5.64 2.91 -9.72
C ALA A 235 -6.47 2.82 -11.00
N LYS A 236 -6.73 3.95 -11.65
CA LYS A 236 -7.09 4.01 -13.05
C LYS A 236 -5.82 3.78 -13.86
N ASN A 237 -5.84 2.79 -14.75
CA ASN A 237 -4.63 2.38 -15.46
C ASN A 237 -4.67 2.85 -16.92
N TYR A 238 -3.50 3.21 -17.42
CA TYR A 238 -3.25 3.64 -18.79
C TYR A 238 -2.07 2.84 -19.33
N SER A 239 -2.26 2.20 -20.48
CA SER A 239 -1.15 1.61 -21.23
C SER A 239 -0.41 2.68 -22.04
N ILE A 240 0.88 2.48 -22.23
CA ILE A 240 1.70 3.36 -23.08
C ILE A 240 1.92 2.64 -24.40
N LYS A 241 1.46 3.22 -25.52
CA LYS A 241 1.63 2.66 -26.85
C LYS A 241 3.12 2.43 -27.14
N ASN A 242 3.45 1.27 -27.68
CA ASN A 242 4.83 0.82 -27.97
C ASN A 242 5.72 0.71 -26.71
N SER A 243 5.12 0.41 -25.55
CA SER A 243 5.83 0.09 -24.31
C SER A 243 5.15 -1.05 -23.58
N ARG A 244 5.93 -1.80 -22.77
CA ARG A 244 5.38 -2.77 -21.83
C ARG A 244 4.94 -2.13 -20.51
N SER A 245 5.38 -0.91 -20.26
CA SER A 245 5.07 -0.16 -19.06
C SER A 245 3.65 0.40 -19.08
N SER A 246 3.08 0.55 -17.90
CA SER A 246 1.78 1.21 -17.69
C SER A 246 1.89 2.30 -16.63
N VAL A 247 0.96 3.24 -16.70
CA VAL A 247 0.78 4.28 -15.70
C VAL A 247 -0.55 4.05 -15.00
N GLY A 248 -0.54 4.13 -13.67
CA GLY A 248 -1.75 4.16 -12.87
C GLY A 248 -1.90 5.50 -12.16
N ILE A 249 -3.12 5.96 -11.94
CA ILE A 249 -3.39 7.13 -11.10
C ILE A 249 -4.34 6.70 -9.98
N ILE A 250 -3.95 7.01 -8.74
CA ILE A 250 -4.75 6.77 -7.53
C ILE A 250 -5.24 8.12 -7.03
N SER A 251 -6.46 8.46 -7.43
CA SER A 251 -7.13 9.72 -7.12
C SER A 251 -8.07 9.56 -5.93
N ALA A 252 -7.49 9.53 -4.73
CA ALA A 252 -8.28 9.30 -3.51
C ALA A 252 -9.17 10.50 -3.15
N VAL A 253 -8.77 11.71 -3.55
CA VAL A 253 -9.47 12.96 -3.22
C VAL A 253 -10.33 13.43 -4.38
N SER A 254 -9.73 13.59 -5.58
CA SER A 254 -10.44 14.16 -6.73
C SER A 254 -11.44 13.21 -7.39
N ASN A 255 -11.22 11.90 -7.32
CA ASN A 255 -12.07 10.90 -7.97
C ASN A 255 -12.03 9.56 -7.23
N ASN A 256 -12.78 9.47 -6.14
CA ASN A 256 -12.72 8.33 -5.24
C ASN A 256 -13.13 7.02 -5.93
N PHE A 257 -12.52 5.92 -5.49
CA PHE A 257 -12.70 4.55 -6.00
C PHE A 257 -13.46 3.66 -5.01
N CYS A 258 -14.22 4.24 -4.10
CA CYS A 258 -14.85 3.54 -2.97
C CYS A 258 -15.87 2.50 -3.41
N SER A 259 -16.62 2.75 -4.50
CA SER A 259 -17.62 1.84 -5.04
C SER A 259 -17.07 0.44 -5.39
N ASN A 260 -15.79 0.34 -5.74
CA ASN A 260 -15.12 -0.92 -6.08
C ASN A 260 -14.09 -1.36 -5.02
N CYS A 261 -14.17 -0.82 -3.80
CA CYS A 261 -13.21 -1.11 -2.76
C CYS A 261 -13.39 -2.50 -2.17
N ASN A 262 -12.50 -3.43 -2.50
CA ASN A 262 -12.48 -4.81 -2.03
C ASN A 262 -11.50 -5.07 -0.88
N ARG A 263 -11.08 -4.02 -0.14
CA ARG A 263 -9.94 -4.08 0.77
C ARG A 263 -10.29 -3.77 2.21
N VAL A 264 -9.56 -4.43 3.10
CA VAL A 264 -9.43 -4.06 4.51
C VAL A 264 -7.96 -4.12 4.93
N ARG A 265 -7.65 -3.60 6.12
CA ARG A 265 -6.30 -3.51 6.63
C ARG A 265 -6.20 -4.13 8.01
N LEU A 266 -5.12 -4.85 8.24
CA LEU A 266 -4.68 -5.31 9.56
C LEU A 266 -3.44 -4.50 9.96
N THR A 267 -3.51 -3.78 11.08
CA THR A 267 -2.35 -3.03 11.60
C THR A 267 -1.35 -3.97 12.26
N ALA A 268 -0.13 -3.49 12.52
CA ALA A 268 0.88 -4.25 13.26
C ALA A 268 0.39 -4.67 14.65
N LYS A 269 -0.43 -3.84 15.30
CA LYS A 269 -1.07 -4.11 16.60
C LYS A 269 -2.31 -4.99 16.52
N GLY A 270 -2.64 -5.53 15.34
CA GLY A 270 -3.75 -6.47 15.13
C GLY A 270 -5.14 -5.84 15.09
N ARG A 271 -5.23 -4.54 14.83
CA ARG A 271 -6.52 -3.88 14.61
C ARG A 271 -6.94 -4.05 13.15
N LEU A 272 -8.17 -4.51 12.94
CA LEU A 272 -8.80 -4.57 11.62
C LEU A 272 -9.44 -3.23 11.32
N ILE A 273 -8.90 -2.51 10.33
CA ILE A 273 -9.40 -1.23 9.83
C ILE A 273 -10.18 -1.46 8.53
N LEU A 274 -11.41 -0.99 8.49
CA LEU A 274 -12.35 -1.24 7.41
C LEU A 274 -12.20 -0.22 6.27
N CYS A 275 -11.86 1.03 6.61
CA CYS A 275 -11.65 2.12 5.67
C CYS A 275 -10.47 2.99 6.13
N LEU A 276 -9.65 3.45 5.19
CA LEU A 276 -8.47 4.27 5.48
C LEU A 276 -8.81 5.62 6.15
N GLY A 277 -9.97 6.18 5.84
CA GLY A 277 -10.44 7.47 6.36
C GLY A 277 -11.24 7.39 7.65
N GLN A 278 -11.28 6.25 8.35
CA GLN A 278 -12.09 6.09 9.57
C GLN A 278 -11.35 5.32 10.65
N GLU A 279 -11.66 5.64 11.92
CA GLU A 279 -11.02 5.04 13.10
C GLU A 279 -11.69 3.74 13.56
N ASN A 280 -12.91 3.44 13.09
CA ASN A 280 -13.63 2.22 13.47
C ASN A 280 -12.83 0.97 13.18
N SER A 281 -12.50 0.22 14.22
CA SER A 281 -11.67 -0.97 14.13
C SER A 281 -11.95 -1.95 15.28
N ILE A 282 -11.70 -3.22 15.05
CA ILE A 282 -11.75 -4.29 16.07
C ILE A 282 -10.35 -4.85 16.29
N SER A 283 -10.07 -5.40 17.47
CA SER A 283 -8.79 -6.04 17.77
C SER A 283 -8.88 -7.54 17.53
N LEU A 284 -8.28 -8.02 16.44
CA LEU A 284 -8.16 -9.46 16.17
C LEU A 284 -7.03 -10.08 16.99
N ARG A 285 -5.98 -9.33 17.31
CA ARG A 285 -4.91 -9.77 18.20
C ARG A 285 -5.45 -10.16 19.57
N ASP A 286 -6.26 -9.29 20.18
CA ASP A 286 -6.77 -9.53 21.52
C ASP A 286 -7.74 -10.72 21.52
N ALA A 287 -8.54 -10.89 20.48
CA ALA A 287 -9.40 -12.06 20.29
C ALA A 287 -8.58 -13.38 20.27
N ILE A 288 -7.44 -13.39 19.52
CA ILE A 288 -6.54 -14.56 19.50
C ILE A 288 -5.92 -14.80 20.87
N ARG A 289 -5.43 -13.75 21.54
CA ARG A 289 -4.73 -13.86 22.82
C ARG A 289 -5.65 -14.22 23.98
N THR A 290 -6.94 -13.98 23.86
CA THR A 290 -7.96 -14.45 24.80
C THR A 290 -8.51 -15.84 24.46
N ASN A 291 -7.85 -16.55 23.52
CA ASN A 291 -8.19 -17.90 23.09
C ASN A 291 -9.64 -18.04 22.54
N MET A 292 -10.14 -17.01 21.86
CA MET A 292 -11.40 -17.14 21.11
C MET A 292 -11.24 -18.20 20.02
N SER A 293 -12.28 -18.97 19.79
CA SER A 293 -12.29 -19.98 18.72
C SER A 293 -12.27 -19.34 17.32
N ASP A 294 -11.79 -20.08 16.32
CA ASP A 294 -11.77 -19.66 14.92
C ASP A 294 -13.15 -19.18 14.44
N ASN A 295 -14.23 -19.85 14.89
CA ASN A 295 -15.60 -19.49 14.50
C ASN A 295 -16.05 -18.16 15.11
N GLU A 296 -15.68 -17.89 16.36
CA GLU A 296 -15.95 -16.60 17.01
C GLU A 296 -15.20 -15.48 16.32
N ILE A 297 -13.92 -15.68 16.01
CA ILE A 297 -13.11 -14.67 15.30
C ILE A 297 -13.66 -14.42 13.89
N LYS A 298 -14.08 -15.47 13.15
CA LYS A 298 -14.74 -15.31 11.83
C LYS A 298 -16.05 -14.52 11.98
N SER A 299 -16.84 -14.79 12.99
CA SER A 299 -18.06 -14.02 13.27
C SER A 299 -17.79 -12.56 13.57
N MET A 300 -16.73 -12.26 14.33
CA MET A 300 -16.27 -10.89 14.57
C MET A 300 -15.86 -10.19 13.26
N ILE A 301 -15.11 -10.87 12.39
CA ILE A 301 -14.71 -10.34 11.08
C ILE A 301 -15.94 -10.01 10.23
N ILE A 302 -16.88 -10.93 10.11
CA ILE A 302 -18.13 -10.74 9.33
C ILE A 302 -18.91 -9.55 9.89
N SER A 303 -19.10 -9.50 11.21
CA SER A 303 -19.79 -8.39 11.88
C SER A 303 -19.10 -7.05 11.63
N ALA A 304 -17.76 -7.03 11.67
CA ALA A 304 -17.00 -5.82 11.35
C ALA A 304 -17.22 -5.38 9.89
N ILE A 305 -17.16 -6.32 8.93
CA ILE A 305 -17.38 -6.01 7.50
C ILE A 305 -18.77 -5.43 7.24
N ASN A 306 -19.79 -5.87 7.98
CA ASN A 306 -21.15 -5.30 7.91
C ASN A 306 -21.20 -3.82 8.37
N ASN A 307 -20.18 -3.34 9.06
CA ASN A 307 -20.02 -1.92 9.44
C ASN A 307 -19.03 -1.17 8.55
N LYS A 308 -18.56 -1.76 7.43
CA LYS A 308 -17.67 -1.08 6.49
C LYS A 308 -18.42 0.06 5.81
N PRO A 309 -17.88 1.31 5.85
CA PRO A 309 -18.56 2.45 5.25
C PRO A 309 -18.61 2.37 3.73
N GLU A 310 -19.59 3.03 3.14
CA GLU A 310 -19.73 3.13 1.69
C GLU A 310 -18.50 3.81 1.07
N ARG A 311 -18.09 4.93 1.65
CA ARG A 311 -16.97 5.74 1.17
C ARG A 311 -16.22 6.38 2.33
N HIS A 312 -14.99 6.82 2.07
CA HIS A 312 -14.27 7.73 2.96
C HIS A 312 -14.76 9.17 2.77
N GLU A 313 -14.51 9.99 3.76
CA GLU A 313 -14.90 11.40 3.77
C GLU A 313 -13.67 12.31 3.55
N PHE A 314 -12.69 11.86 2.76
CA PHE A 314 -11.56 12.72 2.41
C PHE A 314 -12.07 13.92 1.62
N ASN A 315 -11.94 15.08 2.21
CA ASN A 315 -12.16 16.35 1.56
C ASN A 315 -10.93 17.24 1.85
N THR A 316 -10.82 18.32 1.10
CA THR A 316 -9.78 19.33 1.34
C THR A 316 -10.09 20.23 2.55
N ASN A 317 -11.24 20.03 3.22
CA ASN A 317 -11.62 20.75 4.42
C ASN A 317 -11.09 20.03 5.67
N ILE A 318 -10.23 20.71 6.39
CA ILE A 318 -9.36 20.25 7.48
C ILE A 318 -10.09 19.83 8.78
N ASN A 319 -11.41 19.92 8.86
CA ASN A 319 -12.15 19.83 10.12
C ASN A 319 -12.38 18.41 10.66
N ASN A 320 -12.03 17.34 9.92
CA ASN A 320 -12.21 15.93 10.34
C ASN A 320 -10.94 15.12 10.06
N ILE A 321 -9.90 15.33 10.86
CA ILE A 321 -8.63 14.64 10.69
C ILE A 321 -8.54 13.51 11.70
N ASN A 322 -8.34 12.30 11.18
CA ASN A 322 -7.96 11.15 12.00
C ASN A 322 -6.57 11.38 12.59
N ASN A 323 -6.44 11.23 13.91
CA ASN A 323 -5.15 11.32 14.60
C ASN A 323 -4.20 10.15 14.31
N VAL A 324 -4.61 9.19 13.49
CA VAL A 324 -3.82 8.01 13.14
C VAL A 324 -2.85 8.34 12.01
N GLN A 325 -1.57 8.07 12.21
CA GLN A 325 -0.55 8.28 11.19
C GLN A 325 -0.60 7.19 10.10
N MET A 326 -0.25 7.56 8.85
CA MET A 326 -0.26 6.61 7.73
C MET A 326 0.65 5.39 8.01
N VAL A 327 1.77 5.58 8.68
CA VAL A 327 2.73 4.53 9.04
C VAL A 327 2.12 3.48 9.97
N GLU A 328 1.16 3.83 10.81
CA GLU A 328 0.53 2.91 11.78
C GLU A 328 -0.52 2.01 11.12
N ILE A 329 -1.09 2.45 9.99
CA ILE A 329 -2.17 1.73 9.28
C ILE A 329 -1.69 1.02 8.02
N GLY A 330 -0.38 0.97 7.82
CA GLY A 330 0.26 0.22 6.74
C GLY A 330 0.17 0.90 5.39
N GLY A 331 0.64 2.11 5.31
CA GLY A 331 1.00 2.96 4.18
C GLY A 331 0.40 2.76 2.82
#